data_901f36c77bb448d7a6ce75e7e221ea41
#
_entry.id   901f36c77bb448d7a6ce75e7e221ea41
#
_cell.length_a   1.000
_cell.length_b   1.000
_cell.length_c   1.000
_cell.angle_alpha   90.00
_cell.angle_beta   90.00
_cell.angle_gamma   90.00
#
_symmetry.space_group_name_H-M   'P 1'
#
loop_
_entity.id
_entity.type
_entity.pdbx_description
1 polymer ?
#
loop_
_entity_poly.entity_id
_entity_poly.type
_entity_poly.pdbx_seq_one_letter_code
_entity_poly.pdbx_strand_id
1 'polypeptide(L)'
;MKQHRSAKLGFAPVIYLAVVVTAWTSAKAETIVERGQYLVATIGGCGNCHSPRGGGTTLEGKIIPGTELSGGLELDEEIGHLGFPNITPDIETGIGKWTNQQIVEALRNGKRPDGAIIGPPMPIAMYRGLSDNDATAIATYLLTMQPVKHAVPRSQYKTPLPASYGPPIVHIDDPAPKANPVVYGEYLVTFGHCVLCHTPLKDAALDMSRAFAGGRKLPDAVGGAVSRNITSDPEDGLGKWTDEQIKVAITEGKRPDGTELNRIMAFDWYKGIAPADLDSIVAYLRTIPPQKTP
;
A
#
# COMPACT_ATOMS: atom_id res chain seq x y z
N MET A 1 35.68 -84.15 37.77
CA MET A 1 34.98 -83.63 36.61
C MET A 1 33.82 -82.79 37.12
N LYS A 2 33.96 -81.42 37.08
CA LYS A 2 32.90 -80.50 37.46
C LYS A 2 32.53 -79.67 36.18
N GLN A 3 31.31 -79.81 35.72
CA GLN A 3 30.81 -79.06 34.59
C GLN A 3 30.36 -77.70 35.09
N HIS A 4 30.93 -76.61 34.44
CA HIS A 4 30.46 -75.26 34.59
C HIS A 4 29.33 -75.03 33.60
N ARG A 5 28.14 -74.68 34.08
CA ARG A 5 27.03 -74.19 33.26
C ARG A 5 27.15 -72.68 33.19
N SER A 6 27.40 -72.14 31.97
CA SER A 6 27.34 -70.72 31.69
C SER A 6 25.88 -70.31 31.45
N ALA A 7 25.38 -69.36 32.26
CA ALA A 7 24.10 -68.71 32.07
C ALA A 7 24.25 -67.54 31.02
N LYS A 8 23.50 -67.60 29.92
CA LYS A 8 23.40 -66.51 28.96
C LYS A 8 22.31 -65.52 29.43
N LEU A 9 22.73 -64.33 29.83
CA LEU A 9 21.79 -63.21 30.01
C LEU A 9 21.31 -62.71 28.64
N GLY A 10 20.00 -62.80 28.38
CA GLY A 10 19.36 -62.19 27.21
C GLY A 10 19.06 -60.76 27.51
N PHE A 11 19.64 -59.86 26.71
CA PHE A 11 19.25 -58.44 26.69
C PHE A 11 18.02 -58.32 25.81
N ALA A 12 16.89 -57.83 26.35
CA ALA A 12 15.73 -57.45 25.62
C ALA A 12 15.91 -55.99 25.15
N PRO A 13 15.67 -55.64 23.88
CA PRO A 13 15.75 -54.25 23.42
C PRO A 13 14.57 -53.43 23.96
N VAL A 14 14.86 -52.36 24.67
CA VAL A 14 13.87 -51.35 25.06
C VAL A 14 13.64 -50.43 23.86
N ILE A 15 12.49 -50.55 23.22
CA ILE A 15 12.07 -49.68 22.15
C ILE A 15 11.53 -48.40 22.78
N TYR A 16 12.28 -47.30 22.67
CA TYR A 16 11.78 -45.97 23.02
C TYR A 16 10.87 -45.47 21.90
N LEU A 17 9.56 -45.42 22.15
CA LEU A 17 8.60 -44.77 21.27
C LEU A 17 8.70 -43.26 21.51
N ALA A 18 9.38 -42.52 20.59
CA ALA A 18 9.41 -41.09 20.63
C ALA A 18 8.05 -40.56 20.17
N VAL A 19 7.23 -40.07 21.09
CA VAL A 19 5.99 -39.35 20.76
C VAL A 19 6.38 -37.96 20.30
N VAL A 20 6.34 -37.74 18.98
CA VAL A 20 6.47 -36.39 18.37
C VAL A 20 5.17 -35.66 18.61
N VAL A 21 5.12 -34.81 19.63
CA VAL A 21 4.02 -33.86 19.84
C VAL A 21 4.21 -32.71 18.85
N THR A 22 3.54 -32.75 17.69
CA THR A 22 3.43 -31.62 16.79
C THR A 22 2.53 -30.59 17.45
N ALA A 23 3.10 -29.55 18.02
CA ALA A 23 2.36 -28.39 18.48
C ALA A 23 1.79 -27.67 17.22
N TRP A 24 0.51 -27.82 16.99
CA TRP A 24 -0.22 -27.02 16.01
C TRP A 24 -0.38 -25.63 16.61
N THR A 25 0.48 -24.69 16.23
CA THR A 25 0.25 -23.27 16.49
C THR A 25 -0.87 -22.85 15.55
N SER A 26 -2.09 -22.74 16.08
CA SER A 26 -3.18 -22.08 15.37
C SER A 26 -2.74 -20.64 15.08
N ALA A 27 -2.49 -20.31 13.83
CA ALA A 27 -2.29 -18.92 13.42
C ALA A 27 -3.56 -18.16 13.84
N LYS A 28 -3.39 -17.14 14.69
CA LYS A 28 -4.50 -16.26 15.09
C LYS A 28 -5.03 -15.59 13.82
N ALA A 29 -6.34 -15.61 13.60
CA ALA A 29 -6.95 -14.91 12.48
C ALA A 29 -6.67 -13.40 12.62
N GLU A 30 -6.29 -12.77 11.52
CA GLU A 30 -6.10 -11.31 11.45
C GLU A 30 -7.41 -10.61 11.83
N THR A 31 -7.36 -9.64 12.72
CA THR A 31 -8.51 -8.82 13.09
C THR A 31 -8.73 -7.74 12.04
N ILE A 32 -9.96 -7.20 11.98
CA ILE A 32 -10.30 -6.09 11.07
C ILE A 32 -9.44 -4.85 11.31
N VAL A 33 -9.04 -4.59 12.57
CA VAL A 33 -8.16 -3.47 12.94
C VAL A 33 -6.73 -3.73 12.47
N GLU A 34 -6.19 -4.94 12.66
CA GLU A 34 -4.87 -5.35 12.19
C GLU A 34 -4.78 -5.26 10.66
N ARG A 35 -5.83 -5.71 9.95
CA ARG A 35 -5.93 -5.58 8.49
C ARG A 35 -5.94 -4.12 8.05
N GLY A 36 -6.74 -3.27 8.69
CA GLY A 36 -6.80 -1.84 8.41
C GLY A 36 -5.46 -1.15 8.66
N GLN A 37 -4.80 -1.46 9.78
CA GLN A 37 -3.48 -0.97 10.10
C GLN A 37 -2.46 -1.35 9.03
N TYR A 38 -2.46 -2.61 8.62
CA TYR A 38 -1.58 -3.11 7.58
C TYR A 38 -1.78 -2.32 6.27
N LEU A 39 -3.01 -2.19 5.79
CA LEU A 39 -3.31 -1.49 4.55
C LEU A 39 -2.91 -0.02 4.58
N VAL A 40 -3.21 0.69 5.67
CA VAL A 40 -2.89 2.11 5.85
C VAL A 40 -1.40 2.35 5.98
N ALA A 41 -0.70 1.49 6.72
CA ALA A 41 0.72 1.65 7.04
C ALA A 41 1.67 1.06 6.00
N THR A 42 1.17 0.31 5.00
CA THR A 42 2.02 -0.33 3.99
C THR A 42 1.59 0.05 2.57
N ILE A 43 0.75 -0.77 1.94
CA ILE A 43 0.40 -0.66 0.51
C ILE A 43 -0.28 0.67 0.18
N GLY A 44 -1.22 1.12 1.02
CA GLY A 44 -1.90 2.41 0.84
C GLY A 44 -1.00 3.61 1.13
N GLY A 45 0.02 3.44 2.01
CA GLY A 45 0.98 4.49 2.37
C GLY A 45 0.33 5.81 2.79
N CYS A 46 -0.84 5.76 3.45
CA CYS A 46 -1.67 6.95 3.71
C CYS A 46 -0.90 8.05 4.45
N GLY A 47 -0.04 7.65 5.39
CA GLY A 47 0.80 8.58 6.14
C GLY A 47 1.83 9.31 5.26
N ASN A 48 2.13 8.83 4.05
CA ASN A 48 3.04 9.53 3.16
C ASN A 48 2.53 10.94 2.82
N CYS A 49 1.22 11.08 2.63
CA CYS A 49 0.55 12.35 2.35
C CYS A 49 -0.10 12.96 3.61
N HIS A 50 -0.67 12.12 4.49
CA HIS A 50 -1.48 12.57 5.63
C HIS A 50 -0.71 12.73 6.94
N SER A 51 0.62 12.83 6.91
CA SER A 51 1.42 13.08 8.14
C SER A 51 2.29 14.31 7.98
N PRO A 52 2.41 15.17 9.00
CA PRO A 52 3.28 16.32 8.96
C PRO A 52 4.75 15.88 9.01
N ARG A 53 5.60 16.64 8.35
CA ARG A 53 7.03 16.34 8.23
C ARG A 53 7.89 17.46 8.80
N GLY A 54 8.96 17.10 9.48
CA GLY A 54 9.97 18.06 9.91
C GLY A 54 10.81 18.50 8.71
N GLY A 55 11.00 19.82 8.58
CA GLY A 55 11.85 20.40 7.52
C GLY A 55 11.12 20.98 6.32
N GLY A 56 9.80 21.09 6.35
CA GLY A 56 9.03 21.79 5.33
C GLY A 56 7.93 20.99 4.64
N THR A 57 7.48 21.50 3.50
CA THR A 57 6.31 21.00 2.76
C THR A 57 6.61 19.86 1.79
N THR A 58 7.83 19.32 1.75
CA THR A 58 8.21 18.27 0.82
C THR A 58 8.07 16.87 1.41
N LEU A 59 7.91 15.85 0.56
CA LEU A 59 7.88 14.44 0.99
C LEU A 59 9.24 13.91 1.50
N GLU A 60 10.30 14.72 1.47
CA GLU A 60 11.66 14.33 1.88
C GLU A 60 11.87 14.36 3.39
N GLY A 61 11.10 15.18 4.12
CA GLY A 61 11.21 15.28 5.58
C GLY A 61 10.74 14.00 6.29
N LYS A 62 11.29 13.76 7.48
CA LYS A 62 10.81 12.67 8.35
C LYS A 62 9.48 13.06 8.98
N ILE A 63 8.57 12.10 9.09
CA ILE A 63 7.33 12.28 9.84
C ILE A 63 7.67 12.65 11.29
N ILE A 64 6.96 13.63 11.83
CA ILE A 64 7.09 14.05 13.22
C ILE A 64 6.44 12.96 14.09
N PRO A 65 7.21 12.30 14.99
CA PRO A 65 6.67 11.22 15.81
C PRO A 65 5.46 11.65 16.65
N GLY A 66 4.42 10.81 16.70
CA GLY A 66 3.19 11.06 17.42
C GLY A 66 2.18 11.95 16.67
N THR A 67 2.48 12.33 15.43
CA THR A 67 1.57 13.11 14.58
C THR A 67 1.16 12.38 13.32
N GLU A 68 1.39 11.08 13.29
CA GLU A 68 1.05 10.23 12.15
C GLU A 68 -0.41 10.39 11.76
N LEU A 69 -0.67 10.57 10.47
CA LEU A 69 -2.01 10.74 9.88
C LEU A 69 -2.77 12.01 10.32
N SER A 70 -2.12 12.94 11.03
CA SER A 70 -2.76 14.20 11.44
C SER A 70 -2.81 15.26 10.32
N GLY A 71 -2.37 14.93 9.11
CA GLY A 71 -2.34 15.87 7.98
C GLY A 71 -1.19 16.88 8.08
N GLY A 72 -1.32 18.00 7.34
CA GLY A 72 -0.37 19.12 7.44
C GLY A 72 0.67 19.20 6.33
N LEU A 73 0.66 18.29 5.36
CA LEU A 73 1.33 18.54 4.10
C LEU A 73 0.49 19.51 3.28
N GLU A 74 1.10 20.56 2.77
CA GLU A 74 0.47 21.54 1.89
C GLU A 74 1.36 21.73 0.66
N LEU A 75 0.77 21.76 -0.53
CA LEU A 75 1.49 21.92 -1.80
C LEU A 75 0.79 22.96 -2.68
N ASP A 76 1.56 23.85 -3.25
CA ASP A 76 1.09 24.73 -4.32
C ASP A 76 1.44 24.14 -5.68
N GLU A 77 0.41 23.73 -6.41
CA GLU A 77 0.53 23.07 -7.70
C GLU A 77 -0.24 23.81 -8.78
N GLU A 78 -0.04 23.43 -10.04
CA GLU A 78 -0.77 24.01 -11.16
C GLU A 78 -2.30 23.88 -10.97
N ILE A 79 -2.76 22.77 -10.39
CA ILE A 79 -4.18 22.50 -10.14
C ILE A 79 -4.76 23.29 -8.95
N GLY A 80 -3.93 23.90 -8.11
CA GLY A 80 -4.37 24.70 -6.96
C GLY A 80 -3.50 24.55 -5.73
N HIS A 81 -3.98 25.10 -4.61
CA HIS A 81 -3.42 24.89 -3.29
C HIS A 81 -4.01 23.60 -2.69
N LEU A 82 -3.16 22.63 -2.34
CA LEU A 82 -3.55 21.30 -1.91
C LEU A 82 -3.22 21.13 -0.42
N GLY A 83 -4.25 21.01 0.41
CA GLY A 83 -4.12 20.67 1.81
C GLY A 83 -4.43 19.19 2.05
N PHE A 84 -3.52 18.47 2.71
CA PHE A 84 -3.70 17.06 3.04
C PHE A 84 -4.29 16.94 4.45
N PRO A 85 -5.58 16.56 4.57
CA PRO A 85 -6.31 16.71 5.82
C PRO A 85 -5.87 15.73 6.90
N ASN A 86 -6.18 16.11 8.15
CA ASN A 86 -6.12 15.23 9.31
C ASN A 86 -7.14 14.10 9.16
N ILE A 87 -6.67 12.85 9.17
CA ILE A 87 -7.49 11.63 9.11
C ILE A 87 -7.40 10.81 10.41
N THR A 88 -6.90 11.42 11.51
CA THR A 88 -7.05 10.85 12.86
C THR A 88 -8.48 11.07 13.38
N PRO A 89 -8.92 10.33 14.41
CA PRO A 89 -10.27 10.47 14.96
C PRO A 89 -10.42 11.70 15.90
N ASP A 90 -9.69 12.78 15.62
CA ASP A 90 -9.94 14.06 16.32
C ASP A 90 -11.30 14.61 15.90
N ILE A 91 -12.11 15.00 16.91
CA ILE A 91 -13.51 15.42 16.69
C ILE A 91 -13.66 16.83 16.12
N GLU A 92 -12.63 17.67 16.22
CA GLU A 92 -12.66 19.05 15.76
C GLU A 92 -11.98 19.22 14.40
N THR A 93 -10.82 18.59 14.22
CA THR A 93 -9.94 18.82 13.07
C THR A 93 -9.78 17.61 12.16
N GLY A 94 -10.18 16.41 12.61
CA GLY A 94 -10.05 15.15 11.91
C GLY A 94 -11.38 14.54 11.49
N ILE A 95 -11.41 13.19 11.48
CA ILE A 95 -12.58 12.40 11.07
C ILE A 95 -13.36 11.81 12.25
N GLY A 96 -13.13 12.26 13.51
CA GLY A 96 -13.73 11.67 14.70
C GLY A 96 -15.26 11.75 14.79
N LYS A 97 -15.89 12.61 13.99
CA LYS A 97 -17.35 12.69 13.87
C LYS A 97 -17.92 11.83 12.72
N TRP A 98 -17.06 11.19 11.93
CA TRP A 98 -17.51 10.40 10.79
C TRP A 98 -17.82 8.97 11.22
N THR A 99 -18.82 8.37 10.58
CA THR A 99 -19.07 6.94 10.70
C THR A 99 -18.14 6.14 9.80
N ASN A 100 -17.97 4.84 10.07
CA ASN A 100 -17.24 3.93 9.16
C ASN A 100 -17.77 4.06 7.73
N GLN A 101 -19.09 4.07 7.55
CA GLN A 101 -19.70 4.19 6.22
C GLN A 101 -19.35 5.50 5.51
N GLN A 102 -19.24 6.61 6.23
CA GLN A 102 -18.84 7.90 5.67
C GLN A 102 -17.36 7.91 5.26
N ILE A 103 -16.49 7.18 5.98
CA ILE A 103 -15.09 7.02 5.60
C ILE A 103 -14.98 6.13 4.37
N VAL A 104 -15.71 5.03 4.30
CA VAL A 104 -15.80 4.17 3.11
C VAL A 104 -16.28 4.95 1.89
N GLU A 105 -17.31 5.79 2.07
CA GLU A 105 -17.82 6.67 1.02
C GLU A 105 -16.77 7.69 0.53
N ALA A 106 -16.02 8.25 1.46
CA ALA A 106 -14.92 9.16 1.13
C ALA A 106 -13.80 8.46 0.36
N LEU A 107 -13.43 7.23 0.74
CA LEU A 107 -12.42 6.44 0.05
C LEU A 107 -12.85 6.01 -1.36
N ARG A 108 -14.05 5.44 -1.49
CA ARG A 108 -14.50 4.84 -2.76
C ARG A 108 -15.16 5.82 -3.71
N ASN A 109 -15.95 6.74 -3.18
CA ASN A 109 -16.73 7.67 -4.00
C ASN A 109 -16.20 9.10 -3.95
N GLY A 110 -15.15 9.36 -3.16
CA GLY A 110 -14.55 10.69 -3.02
C GLY A 110 -15.51 11.71 -2.43
N LYS A 111 -16.51 11.29 -1.65
CA LYS A 111 -17.55 12.16 -1.12
C LYS A 111 -17.43 12.30 0.39
N ARG A 112 -17.30 13.53 0.86
CA ARG A 112 -17.29 13.87 2.29
C ARG A 112 -18.69 13.87 2.87
N PRO A 113 -18.86 13.76 4.21
CA PRO A 113 -20.16 13.84 4.86
C PRO A 113 -20.94 15.15 4.61
N ASP A 114 -20.24 16.24 4.35
CA ASP A 114 -20.83 17.54 3.99
C ASP A 114 -21.20 17.65 2.51
N GLY A 115 -21.02 16.58 1.73
CA GLY A 115 -21.33 16.49 0.31
C GLY A 115 -20.22 16.98 -0.61
N ALA A 116 -19.15 17.58 -0.08
CA ALA A 116 -18.01 18.04 -0.90
C ALA A 116 -17.27 16.86 -1.53
N ILE A 117 -16.78 17.07 -2.76
CA ILE A 117 -15.95 16.09 -3.47
C ILE A 117 -14.49 16.23 -3.05
N ILE A 118 -13.83 15.11 -2.82
CA ILE A 118 -12.40 15.00 -2.57
C ILE A 118 -11.70 14.98 -3.93
N GLY A 119 -10.84 15.94 -4.18
CA GLY A 119 -10.09 16.03 -5.44
C GLY A 119 -8.70 15.40 -5.39
N PRO A 120 -7.97 15.45 -6.53
CA PRO A 120 -6.59 15.01 -6.57
C PRO A 120 -5.71 15.82 -5.58
N PRO A 121 -4.59 15.25 -5.08
CA PRO A 121 -4.00 14.00 -5.52
C PRO A 121 -4.56 12.74 -4.84
N MET A 122 -5.64 12.84 -4.04
CA MET A 122 -6.25 11.65 -3.45
C MET A 122 -6.68 10.68 -4.57
N PRO A 123 -6.20 9.42 -4.58
CA PRO A 123 -6.35 8.52 -5.73
C PRO A 123 -7.71 7.81 -5.74
N ILE A 124 -8.80 8.56 -5.69
CA ILE A 124 -10.17 8.02 -5.58
C ILE A 124 -10.45 6.99 -6.67
N ALA A 125 -10.06 7.27 -7.92
CA ALA A 125 -10.31 6.35 -9.04
C ALA A 125 -9.73 4.94 -8.78
N MET A 126 -8.60 4.83 -8.08
CA MET A 126 -7.96 3.57 -7.70
C MET A 126 -8.65 2.93 -6.48
N TYR A 127 -9.04 3.76 -5.52
CA TYR A 127 -9.68 3.29 -4.29
C TYR A 127 -11.13 2.83 -4.49
N ARG A 128 -11.74 3.17 -5.63
CA ARG A 128 -13.06 2.64 -6.01
C ARG A 128 -13.10 1.12 -6.06
N GLY A 129 -11.97 0.47 -6.35
CA GLY A 129 -11.82 -0.99 -6.40
C GLY A 129 -11.56 -1.67 -5.05
N LEU A 130 -11.51 -0.94 -3.94
CA LEU A 130 -11.35 -1.56 -2.62
C LEU A 130 -12.51 -2.48 -2.30
N SER A 131 -12.23 -3.69 -1.78
CA SER A 131 -13.24 -4.61 -1.29
C SER A 131 -14.00 -4.02 -0.09
N ASP A 132 -15.18 -4.56 0.20
CA ASP A 132 -15.99 -4.10 1.34
C ASP A 132 -15.25 -4.32 2.67
N ASN A 133 -14.58 -5.47 2.80
CA ASN A 133 -13.83 -5.79 4.00
C ASN A 133 -12.60 -4.88 4.17
N ASP A 134 -11.82 -4.65 3.13
CA ASP A 134 -10.63 -3.79 3.20
C ASP A 134 -10.99 -2.31 3.43
N ALA A 135 -12.01 -1.80 2.74
CA ALA A 135 -12.49 -0.43 2.97
C ALA A 135 -13.02 -0.23 4.40
N THR A 136 -13.76 -1.23 4.92
CA THR A 136 -14.24 -1.21 6.32
C THR A 136 -13.10 -1.37 7.32
N ALA A 137 -12.11 -2.20 7.02
CA ALA A 137 -10.91 -2.37 7.84
C ALA A 137 -10.13 -1.07 7.97
N ILE A 138 -9.88 -0.37 6.86
CA ILE A 138 -9.23 0.96 6.86
C ILE A 138 -10.04 1.94 7.72
N ALA A 139 -11.35 2.05 7.50
CA ALA A 139 -12.21 2.96 8.26
C ALA A 139 -12.18 2.65 9.76
N THR A 140 -12.28 1.36 10.13
CA THR A 140 -12.24 0.91 11.52
C THR A 140 -10.90 1.25 12.17
N TYR A 141 -9.78 0.96 11.50
CA TYR A 141 -8.46 1.28 12.03
C TYR A 141 -8.30 2.78 12.27
N LEU A 142 -8.64 3.63 11.29
CA LEU A 142 -8.52 5.09 11.42
C LEU A 142 -9.31 5.63 12.62
N LEU A 143 -10.47 5.07 12.93
CA LEU A 143 -11.28 5.46 14.07
C LEU A 143 -10.78 4.93 15.42
N THR A 144 -9.87 3.94 15.42
CA THR A 144 -9.24 3.41 16.65
C THR A 144 -7.91 4.06 16.99
N MET A 145 -7.38 4.91 16.13
CA MET A 145 -6.12 5.61 16.36
C MET A 145 -6.22 6.63 17.50
N GLN A 146 -5.07 7.07 18.01
CA GLN A 146 -5.03 8.20 18.92
C GLN A 146 -5.42 9.49 18.17
N PRO A 147 -6.38 10.28 18.66
CA PRO A 147 -6.73 11.55 18.05
C PRO A 147 -5.58 12.55 18.20
N VAL A 148 -5.26 13.25 17.12
CA VAL A 148 -4.28 14.35 17.13
C VAL A 148 -4.99 15.61 16.64
N LYS A 149 -5.07 16.64 17.49
CA LYS A 149 -5.67 17.92 17.11
C LYS A 149 -4.72 18.70 16.22
N HIS A 150 -5.03 18.77 14.92
CA HIS A 150 -4.26 19.50 13.93
C HIS A 150 -5.16 19.98 12.80
N ALA A 151 -5.38 21.30 12.72
CA ALA A 151 -6.19 21.89 11.66
C ALA A 151 -5.36 22.09 10.40
N VAL A 152 -5.89 21.60 9.27
CA VAL A 152 -5.28 21.74 7.95
C VAL A 152 -6.26 22.46 7.04
N PRO A 153 -5.81 23.48 6.25
CA PRO A 153 -6.66 24.13 5.28
C PRO A 153 -7.20 23.14 4.23
N ARG A 154 -8.43 23.33 3.78
CA ARG A 154 -8.97 22.55 2.66
C ARG A 154 -8.29 22.94 1.37
N SER A 155 -8.08 21.95 0.50
CA SER A 155 -7.60 22.19 -0.86
C SER A 155 -8.48 23.17 -1.61
N GLN A 156 -7.85 24.06 -2.37
CA GLN A 156 -8.50 25.06 -3.21
C GLN A 156 -8.10 24.81 -4.66
N TYR A 157 -9.02 24.28 -5.46
CA TYR A 157 -8.77 23.93 -6.86
C TYR A 157 -9.07 25.10 -7.77
N LYS A 158 -8.19 25.35 -8.77
CA LYS A 158 -8.38 26.39 -9.80
C LYS A 158 -9.44 26.02 -10.82
N THR A 159 -9.70 24.72 -10.99
CA THR A 159 -10.74 24.19 -11.87
C THR A 159 -11.78 23.43 -11.06
N PRO A 160 -13.05 23.45 -11.44
CA PRO A 160 -14.08 22.68 -10.75
C PRO A 160 -13.75 21.19 -10.74
N LEU A 161 -13.97 20.55 -9.59
CA LEU A 161 -13.89 19.10 -9.48
C LEU A 161 -15.09 18.43 -10.19
N PRO A 162 -14.96 17.17 -10.61
CA PRO A 162 -16.08 16.43 -11.19
C PRO A 162 -17.19 16.28 -10.14
N ALA A 163 -18.44 16.19 -10.58
CA ALA A 163 -19.57 15.97 -9.67
C ALA A 163 -19.53 14.61 -8.98
N SER A 164 -18.85 13.63 -9.57
CA SER A 164 -18.60 12.29 -9.01
C SER A 164 -17.46 11.59 -9.76
N TYR A 165 -16.95 10.54 -9.16
CA TYR A 165 -15.95 9.63 -9.78
C TYR A 165 -16.60 8.46 -10.54
N GLY A 166 -17.91 8.45 -10.71
CA GLY A 166 -18.69 7.42 -11.38
C GLY A 166 -19.90 6.97 -10.55
N PRO A 167 -20.61 5.91 -10.98
CA PRO A 167 -21.73 5.38 -10.24
C PRO A 167 -21.33 5.00 -8.80
N PRO A 168 -22.24 5.12 -7.81
CA PRO A 168 -21.95 4.69 -6.43
C PRO A 168 -21.52 3.22 -6.40
N ILE A 169 -20.49 2.94 -5.60
CA ILE A 169 -20.06 1.56 -5.35
C ILE A 169 -20.99 0.95 -4.29
N VAL A 170 -21.65 -0.14 -4.64
CA VAL A 170 -22.60 -0.83 -3.76
C VAL A 170 -21.91 -1.98 -3.03
N HIS A 171 -21.17 -2.82 -3.76
CA HIS A 171 -20.54 -4.00 -3.22
C HIS A 171 -19.32 -4.39 -4.06
N ILE A 172 -18.25 -4.79 -3.38
CA ILE A 172 -17.04 -5.39 -3.99
C ILE A 172 -16.57 -6.53 -3.10
N ASP A 173 -16.52 -7.73 -3.67
CA ASP A 173 -15.99 -8.92 -3.02
C ASP A 173 -14.49 -8.82 -2.76
N ASP A 174 -14.01 -9.58 -1.78
CA ASP A 174 -12.58 -9.70 -1.55
C ASP A 174 -11.93 -10.51 -2.68
N PRO A 175 -10.80 -10.05 -3.21
CA PRO A 175 -10.01 -10.86 -4.08
C PRO A 175 -9.42 -12.05 -3.31
N ALA A 176 -9.53 -13.26 -3.85
CA ALA A 176 -9.00 -14.47 -3.20
C ALA A 176 -7.49 -14.64 -3.48
N PRO A 177 -6.59 -14.21 -2.59
CA PRO A 177 -5.16 -14.14 -2.88
C PRO A 177 -4.54 -15.51 -3.18
N LYS A 178 -4.98 -16.55 -2.46
CA LYS A 178 -4.46 -17.92 -2.64
C LYS A 178 -4.96 -18.59 -3.92
N ALA A 179 -6.09 -18.16 -4.46
CA ALA A 179 -6.67 -18.75 -5.65
C ALA A 179 -6.04 -18.19 -6.95
N ASN A 180 -5.68 -16.89 -6.94
CA ASN A 180 -5.06 -16.24 -8.09
C ASN A 180 -4.13 -15.10 -7.65
N PRO A 181 -2.83 -15.33 -7.48
CA PRO A 181 -1.89 -14.32 -7.04
C PRO A 181 -1.77 -13.15 -8.03
N VAL A 182 -2.02 -13.34 -9.32
CA VAL A 182 -1.98 -12.27 -10.32
C VAL A 182 -3.15 -11.31 -10.11
N VAL A 183 -4.36 -11.82 -9.93
CA VAL A 183 -5.57 -11.00 -9.68
C VAL A 183 -5.44 -10.26 -8.34
N TYR A 184 -4.92 -10.93 -7.32
CA TYR A 184 -4.66 -10.28 -6.04
C TYR A 184 -3.56 -9.22 -6.15
N GLY A 185 -2.50 -9.49 -6.91
CA GLY A 185 -1.43 -8.54 -7.20
C GLY A 185 -1.95 -7.29 -7.93
N GLU A 186 -2.85 -7.46 -8.91
CA GLU A 186 -3.53 -6.34 -9.57
C GLU A 186 -4.30 -5.47 -8.57
N TYR A 187 -5.05 -6.11 -7.68
CA TYR A 187 -5.76 -5.40 -6.61
C TYR A 187 -4.81 -4.59 -5.73
N LEU A 188 -3.70 -5.18 -5.27
CA LEU A 188 -2.71 -4.50 -4.44
C LEU A 188 -2.00 -3.36 -5.18
N VAL A 189 -1.60 -3.56 -6.44
CA VAL A 189 -0.96 -2.55 -7.29
C VAL A 189 -1.92 -1.39 -7.56
N THR A 190 -3.20 -1.69 -7.74
CA THR A 190 -4.26 -0.67 -7.93
C THR A 190 -4.45 0.13 -6.63
N PHE A 191 -4.61 -0.54 -5.49
CA PHE A 191 -4.72 0.13 -4.20
C PHE A 191 -3.46 0.92 -3.83
N GLY A 192 -2.26 0.38 -4.10
CA GLY A 192 -0.99 1.09 -3.97
C GLY A 192 -0.81 2.22 -4.98
N HIS A 193 -1.80 2.48 -5.84
CA HIS A 193 -1.87 3.52 -6.87
C HIS A 193 -0.61 3.67 -7.74
N CYS A 194 0.12 2.57 -7.97
CA CYS A 194 1.36 2.55 -8.73
C CYS A 194 1.21 3.18 -10.13
N VAL A 195 0.07 2.96 -10.76
CA VAL A 195 -0.29 3.50 -12.08
C VAL A 195 -0.22 5.02 -12.14
N LEU A 196 -0.52 5.72 -11.03
CA LEU A 196 -0.52 7.20 -11.01
C LEU A 196 0.85 7.78 -11.31
N CYS A 197 1.91 7.22 -10.75
CA CYS A 197 3.26 7.69 -10.96
C CYS A 197 3.90 7.03 -12.19
N HIS A 198 3.67 5.74 -12.40
CA HIS A 198 4.34 4.95 -13.43
C HIS A 198 3.68 4.98 -14.81
N THR A 199 2.69 5.85 -15.04
CA THR A 199 2.04 6.03 -16.33
C THR A 199 2.30 7.46 -16.83
N PRO A 200 2.69 7.67 -18.10
CA PRO A 200 2.91 8.99 -18.63
C PRO A 200 1.60 9.79 -18.74
N LEU A 201 1.70 11.10 -18.86
CA LEU A 201 0.55 11.96 -19.15
C LEU A 201 0.43 12.21 -20.64
N LYS A 202 -0.81 12.28 -21.11
CA LYS A 202 -1.22 12.80 -22.40
C LYS A 202 -2.40 13.74 -22.18
N ASP A 203 -2.28 14.98 -22.65
CA ASP A 203 -3.32 15.99 -22.48
C ASP A 203 -3.76 16.17 -21.01
N ALA A 204 -2.79 16.24 -20.11
CA ALA A 204 -2.96 16.33 -18.64
C ALA A 204 -3.68 15.14 -17.96
N ALA A 205 -4.02 14.08 -18.70
CA ALA A 205 -4.58 12.83 -18.16
C ALA A 205 -3.57 11.67 -18.23
N LEU A 206 -3.78 10.61 -17.44
CA LEU A 206 -2.99 9.40 -17.57
C LEU A 206 -3.21 8.76 -18.95
N ASP A 207 -2.13 8.53 -19.68
CA ASP A 207 -2.20 7.74 -20.93
C ASP A 207 -2.29 6.24 -20.59
N MET A 208 -3.51 5.77 -20.39
CA MET A 208 -3.75 4.36 -20.04
C MET A 208 -3.37 3.39 -21.15
N SER A 209 -3.19 3.84 -22.39
CA SER A 209 -2.64 2.99 -23.47
C SER A 209 -1.16 2.66 -23.24
N ARG A 210 -0.51 3.43 -22.38
CA ARG A 210 0.89 3.29 -21.95
C ARG A 210 1.02 3.10 -20.43
N ALA A 211 0.02 2.45 -19.83
CA ALA A 211 0.02 2.18 -18.41
C ALA A 211 1.33 1.49 -17.97
N PHE A 212 1.93 2.00 -16.90
CA PHE A 212 3.18 1.53 -16.30
C PHE A 212 4.46 1.72 -17.14
N ALA A 213 4.40 2.37 -18.30
CA ALA A 213 5.57 2.62 -19.15
C ALA A 213 6.56 3.68 -18.58
N GLY A 214 6.23 4.31 -17.47
CA GLY A 214 7.08 5.35 -16.86
C GLY A 214 7.09 6.66 -17.65
N GLY A 215 8.19 7.41 -17.54
CA GLY A 215 8.38 8.66 -18.29
C GLY A 215 7.62 9.87 -17.76
N ARG A 216 6.80 9.73 -16.72
CA ARG A 216 6.09 10.84 -16.10
C ARG A 216 7.05 11.70 -15.28
N LYS A 217 7.16 12.98 -15.60
CA LYS A 217 7.81 13.98 -14.75
C LYS A 217 6.90 14.28 -13.55
N LEU A 218 7.41 14.01 -12.36
CA LEU A 218 6.72 14.29 -11.10
C LEU A 218 7.04 15.72 -10.65
N PRO A 219 6.13 16.42 -9.93
CA PRO A 219 6.35 17.79 -9.49
C PRO A 219 7.61 17.96 -8.64
N ASP A 220 8.29 19.11 -8.78
CA ASP A 220 9.48 19.42 -8.01
C ASP A 220 9.19 19.48 -6.49
N ALA A 221 7.99 19.93 -6.11
CA ALA A 221 7.53 19.97 -4.74
C ALA A 221 7.51 18.59 -4.05
N VAL A 222 7.48 17.51 -4.83
CA VAL A 222 7.54 16.14 -4.31
C VAL A 222 8.82 15.39 -4.72
N GLY A 223 9.87 16.12 -5.13
CA GLY A 223 11.20 15.56 -5.42
C GLY A 223 11.61 15.51 -6.89
N GLY A 224 10.78 16.01 -7.82
CA GLY A 224 11.16 16.30 -9.22
C GLY A 224 11.64 15.12 -10.07
N ALA A 225 11.31 13.89 -9.73
CA ALA A 225 11.80 12.70 -10.40
C ALA A 225 11.05 12.38 -11.70
N VAL A 226 11.69 11.65 -12.60
CA VAL A 226 11.01 10.98 -13.73
C VAL A 226 10.71 9.54 -13.32
N SER A 227 9.43 9.14 -13.40
CA SER A 227 9.00 7.81 -13.02
C SER A 227 9.59 6.73 -13.95
N ARG A 228 9.89 5.58 -13.38
CA ARG A 228 10.49 4.47 -14.11
C ARG A 228 9.44 3.59 -14.76
N ASN A 229 9.83 2.96 -15.86
CA ASN A 229 9.07 1.92 -16.53
C ASN A 229 9.06 0.67 -15.64
N ILE A 230 7.86 0.17 -15.31
CA ILE A 230 7.66 -1.04 -14.52
C ILE A 230 6.89 -2.12 -15.30
N THR A 231 6.88 -2.02 -16.63
CA THR A 231 6.39 -3.09 -17.52
C THR A 231 7.43 -4.20 -17.63
N SER A 232 7.07 -5.29 -18.30
CA SER A 232 7.99 -6.40 -18.60
C SER A 232 8.97 -6.11 -19.74
N ASP A 233 9.15 -4.85 -20.17
CA ASP A 233 10.14 -4.50 -21.19
C ASP A 233 11.56 -4.84 -20.70
N PRO A 234 12.38 -5.57 -21.51
CA PRO A 234 13.70 -6.03 -21.08
C PRO A 234 14.78 -4.93 -21.05
N GLU A 235 14.56 -3.79 -21.72
CA GLU A 235 15.53 -2.71 -21.80
C GLU A 235 15.19 -1.56 -20.86
N ASP A 236 13.95 -1.11 -20.89
CA ASP A 236 13.50 0.07 -20.15
C ASP A 236 12.80 -0.28 -18.84
N GLY A 237 12.24 -1.51 -18.73
CA GLY A 237 11.41 -1.97 -17.64
C GLY A 237 12.04 -3.05 -16.76
N LEU A 238 11.19 -3.94 -16.25
CA LEU A 238 11.54 -4.97 -15.28
C LEU A 238 11.88 -6.33 -15.94
N GLY A 239 11.84 -6.44 -17.27
CA GLY A 239 11.90 -7.72 -17.98
C GLY A 239 13.17 -8.54 -17.71
N LYS A 240 14.31 -7.91 -17.44
CA LYS A 240 15.58 -8.59 -17.11
C LYS A 240 15.82 -8.76 -15.59
N TRP A 241 14.98 -8.17 -14.74
CA TRP A 241 15.16 -8.25 -13.30
C TRP A 241 14.63 -9.58 -12.75
N THR A 242 15.26 -10.11 -11.71
CA THR A 242 14.69 -11.22 -10.96
C THR A 242 13.54 -10.73 -10.08
N ASP A 243 12.66 -11.63 -9.62
CA ASP A 243 11.56 -11.28 -8.73
C ASP A 243 12.08 -10.66 -7.43
N GLU A 244 13.18 -11.18 -6.89
CA GLU A 244 13.80 -10.65 -5.69
C GLU A 244 14.34 -9.23 -5.90
N GLN A 245 14.94 -8.94 -7.06
CA GLN A 245 15.39 -7.58 -7.39
C GLN A 245 14.23 -6.59 -7.48
N ILE A 246 13.08 -7.02 -8.00
CA ILE A 246 11.86 -6.19 -8.01
C ILE A 246 11.37 -5.93 -6.59
N LYS A 247 11.31 -6.95 -5.74
CA LYS A 247 10.92 -6.80 -4.32
C LYS A 247 11.84 -5.84 -3.58
N VAL A 248 13.15 -5.98 -3.73
CA VAL A 248 14.15 -5.07 -3.13
C VAL A 248 13.97 -3.64 -3.63
N ALA A 249 13.68 -3.44 -4.92
CA ALA A 249 13.40 -2.11 -5.45
C ALA A 249 12.13 -1.50 -4.84
N ILE A 250 11.08 -2.29 -4.62
CA ILE A 250 9.84 -1.84 -3.99
C ILE A 250 10.04 -1.50 -2.52
N THR A 251 10.78 -2.32 -1.77
CA THR A 251 10.85 -2.23 -0.31
C THR A 251 12.05 -1.47 0.22
N GLU A 252 13.18 -1.48 -0.51
CA GLU A 252 14.43 -0.84 -0.08
C GLU A 252 14.87 0.32 -0.99
N GLY A 253 14.22 0.49 -2.14
CA GLY A 253 14.61 1.55 -3.09
C GLY A 253 15.95 1.30 -3.77
N LYS A 254 16.36 0.06 -3.95
CA LYS A 254 17.64 -0.30 -4.57
C LYS A 254 17.44 -1.00 -5.90
N ARG A 255 18.25 -0.65 -6.88
CA ARG A 255 18.32 -1.30 -8.17
C ARG A 255 19.25 -2.51 -8.16
N PRO A 256 19.17 -3.38 -9.20
CA PRO A 256 20.10 -4.51 -9.35
C PRO A 256 21.58 -4.11 -9.43
N ASP A 257 21.90 -2.91 -9.91
CA ASP A 257 23.26 -2.35 -9.98
C ASP A 257 23.72 -1.70 -8.67
N GLY A 258 22.88 -1.73 -7.62
CA GLY A 258 23.14 -1.15 -6.31
C GLY A 258 22.83 0.36 -6.20
N THR A 259 22.41 1.01 -7.28
CA THR A 259 22.04 2.44 -7.22
C THR A 259 20.71 2.63 -6.49
N GLU A 260 20.59 3.74 -5.76
CA GLU A 260 19.36 4.08 -5.03
C GLU A 260 18.31 4.70 -5.96
N LEU A 261 17.06 4.38 -5.69
CA LEU A 261 15.91 5.00 -6.32
C LEU A 261 15.52 6.30 -5.57
N ASN A 262 14.82 7.19 -6.26
CA ASN A 262 14.35 8.43 -5.65
C ASN A 262 13.32 8.18 -4.54
N ARG A 263 13.46 8.87 -3.41
CA ARG A 263 12.63 8.71 -2.19
C ARG A 263 11.18 9.18 -2.35
N ILE A 264 10.80 9.76 -3.49
CA ILE A 264 9.39 10.04 -3.79
C ILE A 264 8.55 8.75 -3.80
N MET A 265 9.18 7.61 -4.15
CA MET A 265 8.55 6.32 -3.97
C MET A 265 8.52 5.95 -2.48
N ALA A 266 7.40 5.45 -2.01
CA ALA A 266 7.07 5.31 -0.59
C ALA A 266 7.75 4.08 0.08
N PHE A 267 9.08 3.91 -0.07
CA PHE A 267 9.82 2.75 0.47
C PHE A 267 9.63 2.57 1.97
N ASP A 268 9.59 3.67 2.73
CA ASP A 268 9.40 3.62 4.18
C ASP A 268 8.08 2.96 4.61
N TRP A 269 7.09 2.93 3.72
CA TRP A 269 5.82 2.26 3.88
C TRP A 269 5.88 0.85 3.29
N TYR A 270 6.36 0.72 2.06
CA TYR A 270 6.38 -0.54 1.32
C TYR A 270 7.29 -1.61 1.93
N LYS A 271 8.30 -1.23 2.73
CA LYS A 271 9.12 -2.20 3.50
C LYS A 271 8.31 -3.06 4.47
N GLY A 272 7.10 -2.64 4.84
CA GLY A 272 6.18 -3.38 5.70
C GLY A 272 5.24 -4.33 4.95
N ILE A 273 5.30 -4.38 3.62
CA ILE A 273 4.45 -5.29 2.83
C ILE A 273 4.82 -6.74 3.13
N ALA A 274 3.81 -7.55 3.41
CA ALA A 274 4.00 -8.97 3.70
C ALA A 274 4.62 -9.71 2.49
N PRO A 275 5.52 -10.68 2.70
CA PRO A 275 6.19 -11.39 1.59
C PRO A 275 5.23 -11.99 0.56
N ALA A 276 4.10 -12.57 1.00
CA ALA A 276 3.11 -13.15 0.09
C ALA A 276 2.39 -12.09 -0.78
N ASP A 277 2.21 -10.88 -0.25
CA ASP A 277 1.63 -9.76 -0.98
C ASP A 277 2.65 -9.19 -1.98
N LEU A 278 3.93 -9.13 -1.62
CA LEU A 278 5.00 -8.78 -2.55
C LEU A 278 5.12 -9.80 -3.69
N ASP A 279 4.98 -11.10 -3.40
CA ASP A 279 4.95 -12.15 -4.41
C ASP A 279 3.80 -11.93 -5.41
N SER A 280 2.62 -11.58 -4.90
CA SER A 280 1.44 -11.28 -5.72
C SER A 280 1.62 -10.01 -6.57
N ILE A 281 2.18 -8.94 -5.99
CA ILE A 281 2.51 -7.71 -6.70
C ILE A 281 3.47 -8.01 -7.86
N VAL A 282 4.55 -8.75 -7.61
CA VAL A 282 5.52 -9.12 -8.64
C VAL A 282 4.88 -10.00 -9.71
N ALA A 283 4.06 -10.98 -9.30
CA ALA A 283 3.34 -11.84 -10.25
C ALA A 283 2.47 -11.02 -11.21
N TYR A 284 1.75 -10.00 -10.71
CA TYR A 284 0.98 -9.09 -11.57
C TYR A 284 1.88 -8.25 -12.47
N LEU A 285 2.94 -7.61 -11.93
CA LEU A 285 3.85 -6.77 -12.72
C LEU A 285 4.47 -7.55 -13.89
N ARG A 286 4.71 -8.86 -13.72
CA ARG A 286 5.20 -9.75 -14.80
C ARG A 286 4.21 -9.94 -15.95
N THR A 287 2.92 -9.75 -15.70
CA THR A 287 1.89 -9.87 -16.74
C THR A 287 1.70 -8.61 -17.59
N ILE A 288 2.25 -7.47 -17.13
CA ILE A 288 2.12 -6.20 -17.85
C ILE A 288 2.92 -6.28 -19.15
N PRO A 289 2.28 -6.11 -20.34
CA PRO A 289 2.97 -6.22 -21.62
C PRO A 289 4.17 -5.26 -21.73
N PRO A 290 5.25 -5.66 -22.40
CA PRO A 290 6.42 -4.80 -22.56
C PRO A 290 6.07 -3.54 -23.35
N GLN A 291 6.54 -2.40 -22.86
CA GLN A 291 6.40 -1.10 -23.51
C GLN A 291 7.68 -0.29 -23.35
N LYS A 292 8.05 0.48 -24.37
CA LYS A 292 9.17 1.42 -24.27
C LYS A 292 8.77 2.64 -23.45
N THR A 293 9.72 3.19 -22.70
CA THR A 293 9.53 4.49 -22.03
C THR A 293 9.31 5.59 -23.09
N PRO A 294 8.33 6.49 -22.92
CA PRO A 294 8.07 7.58 -23.87
C PRO A 294 9.24 8.58 -23.94
#